data_98b6a66b10df881e46c424968944db69
#
_entry.id   98b6a66b10df881e46c424968944db69
#
_cell.length_a   1.000
_cell.length_b   1.000
_cell.length_c   1.000
_cell.angle_alpha   90.00
_cell.angle_beta   90.00
_cell.angle_gamma   90.00
#
_symmetry.space_group_name_H-M   'P 1'
#
loop_
_entity.id
_entity.type
_entity.pdbx_description
1 polymer ?
#
loop_
_entity_poly.entity_id
_entity_poly.type
_entity_poly.pdbx_seq_one_letter_code
_entity_poly.pdbx_strand_id
1 'polypeptide(L)'
;MQATARRLWRLVMVGSEHIEMIPAPDNQIWSANVNGTPVEVLAPSNAILLDVLRDKVGTLGVKRGCDLGTCGCCTVMVDGKPRLSCLCLAGQVENTSITTVEGLANGAHLAPIQACFAEYGGSQCGFCTPGFLISAQALLNENDSPTDQDIACAIDGNLCRCTGYQQIIESIQGAAAIHRGEVEPPAPASDPHPDPHPEGPEEPNMPPGHAR
;
A
#
# COMPACT_ATOMS: atom_id res chain seq x y z
N MET A 1 -39.61 0.66 -18.47
CA MET A 1 -39.66 0.87 -17.03
C MET A 1 -38.33 1.49 -16.65
N GLN A 2 -38.31 2.81 -16.49
CA GLN A 2 -37.09 3.56 -16.12
C GLN A 2 -36.93 3.47 -14.61
N ALA A 3 -35.84 2.80 -14.15
CA ALA A 3 -35.44 2.81 -12.75
C ALA A 3 -34.87 4.21 -12.46
N THR A 4 -35.65 5.02 -11.75
CA THR A 4 -35.22 6.31 -11.21
C THR A 4 -34.12 6.07 -10.19
N ALA A 5 -32.86 6.26 -10.57
CA ALA A 5 -31.74 6.29 -9.65
C ALA A 5 -32.03 7.38 -8.59
N ARG A 6 -32.28 6.98 -7.37
CA ARG A 6 -32.40 7.91 -6.23
C ARG A 6 -31.04 8.54 -6.01
N ARG A 7 -30.87 9.80 -6.44
CA ARG A 7 -29.69 10.59 -6.13
C ARG A 7 -29.63 10.79 -4.59
N LEU A 8 -28.63 10.22 -3.98
CA LEU A 8 -28.30 10.49 -2.60
C LEU A 8 -27.66 11.88 -2.52
N TRP A 9 -28.28 12.77 -1.72
CA TRP A 9 -27.79 14.11 -1.51
C TRP A 9 -27.01 14.17 -0.20
N ARG A 10 -25.87 14.84 -0.21
CA ARG A 10 -25.12 15.13 1.00
C ARG A 10 -25.35 16.58 1.40
N LEU A 11 -25.72 16.82 2.66
CA LEU A 11 -25.90 18.17 3.19
C LEU A 11 -24.53 18.80 3.47
N VAL A 12 -24.23 19.92 2.84
CA VAL A 12 -23.04 20.72 3.14
C VAL A 12 -23.49 22.12 3.55
N MET A 13 -23.06 22.55 4.73
CA MET A 13 -23.32 23.90 5.23
C MET A 13 -22.36 24.88 4.54
N VAL A 14 -22.91 25.79 3.75
CA VAL A 14 -22.16 26.88 3.08
C VAL A 14 -22.69 28.20 3.65
N GLY A 15 -22.03 28.72 4.69
CA GLY A 15 -22.44 29.96 5.36
C GLY A 15 -23.62 29.79 6.31
N SER A 16 -24.03 30.87 6.98
CA SER A 16 -25.07 30.83 8.00
C SER A 16 -26.52 30.82 7.49
N GLU A 17 -26.73 30.98 6.17
CA GLU A 17 -28.11 31.22 5.64
C GLU A 17 -28.52 30.31 4.46
N HIS A 18 -27.59 29.52 3.86
CA HIS A 18 -27.94 28.66 2.74
C HIS A 18 -27.35 27.24 2.93
N ILE A 19 -28.24 26.24 2.89
CA ILE A 19 -27.86 24.84 2.81
C ILE A 19 -27.95 24.45 1.32
N GLU A 20 -26.80 24.28 0.68
CA GLU A 20 -26.74 23.79 -0.70
C GLU A 20 -26.60 22.27 -0.69
N MET A 21 -27.50 21.59 -1.39
CA MET A 21 -27.46 20.13 -1.52
C MET A 21 -26.54 19.77 -2.67
N ILE A 22 -25.33 19.31 -2.35
CA ILE A 22 -24.40 18.76 -3.34
C ILE A 22 -24.78 17.29 -3.61
N PRO A 23 -24.99 16.90 -4.88
CA PRO A 23 -25.24 15.51 -5.21
C PRO A 23 -24.06 14.65 -4.76
N ALA A 24 -24.37 13.47 -4.18
CA ALA A 24 -23.34 12.49 -3.89
C ALA A 24 -22.61 12.12 -5.21
N PRO A 25 -21.30 11.90 -5.17
CA PRO A 25 -20.57 11.51 -6.36
C PRO A 25 -21.12 10.20 -6.92
N ASP A 26 -21.26 10.15 -8.23
CA ASP A 26 -21.72 8.94 -8.91
C ASP A 26 -20.66 7.83 -8.77
N ASN A 27 -21.10 6.60 -8.53
CA ASN A 27 -20.22 5.45 -8.58
C ASN A 27 -19.91 5.08 -10.02
N GLN A 28 -18.67 4.75 -10.28
CA GLN A 28 -18.19 4.26 -11.56
C GLN A 28 -17.38 2.98 -11.38
N ILE A 29 -17.28 2.17 -12.42
CA ILE A 29 -16.36 1.03 -12.44
C ILE A 29 -14.97 1.60 -12.61
N TRP A 30 -14.10 1.32 -11.66
CA TRP A 30 -12.66 1.60 -11.71
C TRP A 30 -11.92 0.32 -12.03
N SER A 31 -11.03 0.36 -13.01
CA SER A 31 -10.22 -0.78 -13.43
C SER A 31 -8.74 -0.44 -13.45
N ALA A 32 -7.90 -1.38 -13.02
CA ALA A 32 -6.44 -1.28 -13.10
C ALA A 32 -5.81 -2.68 -13.00
N ASN A 33 -4.52 -2.78 -13.32
CA ASN A 33 -3.75 -3.97 -12.99
C ASN A 33 -3.07 -3.74 -11.63
N VAL A 34 -3.50 -4.44 -10.59
CA VAL A 34 -2.92 -4.33 -9.26
C VAL A 34 -2.11 -5.57 -8.94
N ASN A 35 -0.80 -5.39 -8.73
CA ASN A 35 0.15 -6.47 -8.44
C ASN A 35 0.10 -7.60 -9.50
N GLY A 36 -0.02 -7.24 -10.77
CA GLY A 36 -0.10 -8.20 -11.88
C GLY A 36 -1.49 -8.80 -12.10
N THR A 37 -2.49 -8.47 -11.29
CA THR A 37 -3.86 -8.97 -11.38
C THR A 37 -4.80 -7.89 -11.90
N PRO A 38 -5.56 -8.12 -12.99
CA PRO A 38 -6.64 -7.21 -13.40
C PRO A 38 -7.72 -7.12 -12.32
N VAL A 39 -8.08 -5.90 -11.96
CA VAL A 39 -9.08 -5.61 -10.92
C VAL A 39 -10.12 -4.65 -11.47
N GLU A 40 -11.39 -4.94 -11.19
CA GLU A 40 -12.52 -4.05 -11.45
C GLU A 40 -13.34 -3.90 -10.17
N VAL A 41 -13.54 -2.68 -9.71
CA VAL A 41 -14.30 -2.38 -8.50
C VAL A 41 -15.20 -1.17 -8.69
N LEU A 42 -16.32 -1.15 -7.96
CA LEU A 42 -17.20 0.00 -7.95
C LEU A 42 -16.69 1.02 -6.92
N ALA A 43 -16.34 2.21 -7.40
CA ALA A 43 -15.83 3.29 -6.57
C ALA A 43 -16.51 4.63 -6.88
N PRO A 44 -16.65 5.55 -5.90
CA PRO A 44 -17.09 6.90 -6.18
C PRO A 44 -16.15 7.62 -7.14
N SER A 45 -16.68 8.46 -8.02
CA SER A 45 -15.89 9.20 -9.01
C SER A 45 -14.82 10.13 -8.39
N ASN A 46 -15.00 10.53 -7.13
CA ASN A 46 -14.05 11.32 -6.35
C ASN A 46 -13.22 10.49 -5.35
N ALA A 47 -13.22 9.16 -5.49
CA ALA A 47 -12.44 8.31 -4.59
C ALA A 47 -10.94 8.57 -4.76
N ILE A 48 -10.21 8.65 -3.63
CA ILE A 48 -8.76 8.64 -3.66
C ILE A 48 -8.25 7.22 -3.83
N LEU A 49 -7.12 7.09 -4.51
CA LEU A 49 -6.53 5.78 -4.83
C LEU A 49 -6.27 4.94 -3.57
N LEU A 50 -5.82 5.57 -2.48
CA LEU A 50 -5.59 4.91 -1.20
C LEU A 50 -6.82 4.14 -0.71
N ASP A 51 -8.00 4.76 -0.75
CA ASP A 51 -9.24 4.13 -0.27
C ASP A 51 -9.68 2.99 -1.19
N VAL A 52 -9.53 3.17 -2.51
CA VAL A 52 -9.84 2.11 -3.48
C VAL A 52 -8.94 0.90 -3.24
N LEU A 53 -7.62 1.10 -3.11
CA LEU A 53 -6.66 0.02 -2.88
C LEU A 53 -6.93 -0.73 -1.57
N ARG A 54 -7.19 -0.01 -0.47
CA ARG A 54 -7.42 -0.63 0.83
C ARG A 54 -8.79 -1.24 0.98
N ASP A 55 -9.83 -0.49 0.63
CA ASP A 55 -11.21 -0.83 1.03
C ASP A 55 -11.95 -1.62 -0.05
N LYS A 56 -11.51 -1.54 -1.31
CA LYS A 56 -12.13 -2.23 -2.43
C LYS A 56 -11.29 -3.38 -2.97
N VAL A 57 -9.98 -3.17 -3.11
CA VAL A 57 -9.06 -4.19 -3.61
C VAL A 57 -8.52 -5.07 -2.48
N GLY A 58 -8.37 -4.52 -1.26
CA GLY A 58 -7.89 -5.26 -0.09
C GLY A 58 -6.37 -5.27 0.09
N THR A 59 -5.63 -4.38 -0.59
CA THR A 59 -4.18 -4.24 -0.41
C THR A 59 -3.88 -3.46 0.86
N LEU A 60 -3.81 -4.16 2.00
CA LEU A 60 -3.68 -3.56 3.33
C LEU A 60 -2.26 -3.07 3.65
N GLY A 61 -1.26 -3.44 2.87
CA GLY A 61 0.10 -2.93 2.97
C GLY A 61 0.18 -1.43 2.74
N VAL A 62 -0.65 -0.88 1.86
CA VAL A 62 -0.75 0.58 1.70
C VAL A 62 -1.34 1.20 2.96
N LYS A 63 -0.61 2.12 3.63
CA LYS A 63 -1.00 2.66 4.94
C LYS A 63 -1.43 4.11 4.89
N ARG A 64 -2.43 4.46 5.70
CA ARG A 64 -2.85 5.86 5.92
C ARG A 64 -2.17 6.39 7.20
N GLY A 65 -1.05 7.09 7.07
CA GLY A 65 -0.34 7.68 8.21
C GLY A 65 -0.62 9.16 8.40
N CYS A 66 -1.17 9.83 7.38
CA CYS A 66 -1.63 11.22 7.42
C CYS A 66 -2.68 11.43 6.34
N ASP A 67 -3.27 12.65 6.28
CA ASP A 67 -4.19 13.08 5.22
C ASP A 67 -3.66 14.32 4.47
N LEU A 68 -2.36 14.60 4.59
CA LEU A 68 -1.70 15.81 4.09
C LEU A 68 -0.61 15.52 3.04
N GLY A 69 -0.38 14.25 2.69
CA GLY A 69 0.67 13.88 1.74
C GLY A 69 2.10 14.02 2.27
N THR A 70 2.30 14.03 3.60
CA THR A 70 3.61 14.31 4.21
C THR A 70 4.34 13.07 4.72
N CYS A 71 3.64 11.95 5.02
CA CYS A 71 4.26 10.82 5.72
C CYS A 71 4.82 9.73 4.80
N GLY A 72 4.41 9.66 3.55
CA GLY A 72 4.88 8.65 2.58
C GLY A 72 4.40 7.21 2.81
N CYS A 73 3.66 6.91 3.90
CA CYS A 73 3.21 5.54 4.20
C CYS A 73 2.25 4.96 3.15
N CYS A 74 1.63 5.80 2.34
CA CYS A 74 0.70 5.44 1.29
C CYS A 74 1.35 5.34 -0.11
N THR A 75 2.68 5.36 -0.20
CA THR A 75 3.39 5.29 -1.48
C THR A 75 3.11 3.96 -2.17
N VAL A 76 2.75 4.04 -3.45
CA VAL A 76 2.60 2.91 -4.38
C VAL A 76 3.34 3.23 -5.68
N MET A 77 3.70 2.25 -6.48
CA MET A 77 4.17 2.50 -7.85
C MET A 77 2.97 2.51 -8.80
N VAL A 78 2.89 3.53 -9.64
CA VAL A 78 1.97 3.61 -10.77
C VAL A 78 2.81 3.70 -12.04
N ASP A 79 2.69 2.72 -12.91
CA ASP A 79 3.51 2.56 -14.11
C ASP A 79 5.02 2.71 -13.83
N GLY A 80 5.48 2.05 -12.75
CA GLY A 80 6.88 2.04 -12.32
C GLY A 80 7.35 3.29 -11.57
N LYS A 81 6.50 4.30 -11.36
CA LYS A 81 6.87 5.55 -10.66
C LYS A 81 6.19 5.65 -9.29
N PRO A 82 6.92 6.06 -8.23
CA PRO A 82 6.35 6.20 -6.91
C PRO A 82 5.36 7.37 -6.87
N ARG A 83 4.19 7.14 -6.25
CA ARG A 83 3.13 8.14 -6.05
C ARG A 83 2.49 7.99 -4.69
N LEU A 84 2.10 9.11 -4.09
CA LEU A 84 1.31 9.14 -2.87
C LEU A 84 -0.16 8.86 -3.20
N SER A 85 -0.64 7.67 -2.88
CA SER A 85 -2.01 7.27 -3.20
C SER A 85 -3.08 8.09 -2.48
N CYS A 86 -2.76 8.73 -1.35
CA CYS A 86 -3.67 9.63 -0.64
C CYS A 86 -3.91 10.97 -1.36
N LEU A 87 -3.04 11.38 -2.29
CA LEU A 87 -3.15 12.59 -3.10
C LEU A 87 -3.52 12.30 -4.56
N CYS A 88 -3.78 11.05 -4.90
CA CYS A 88 -4.14 10.62 -6.24
C CYS A 88 -5.62 10.24 -6.30
N LEU A 89 -6.38 10.80 -7.22
CA LEU A 89 -7.73 10.32 -7.52
C LEU A 89 -7.63 8.98 -8.27
N ALA A 90 -8.44 8.01 -7.88
CA ALA A 90 -8.45 6.70 -8.53
C ALA A 90 -8.70 6.80 -10.05
N GLY A 91 -9.61 7.66 -10.47
CA GLY A 91 -9.90 7.89 -11.89
C GLY A 91 -8.71 8.43 -12.72
N GLN A 92 -7.68 9.02 -12.08
CA GLN A 92 -6.48 9.49 -12.80
C GLN A 92 -5.51 8.36 -13.18
N VAL A 93 -5.67 7.19 -12.57
CA VAL A 93 -4.79 6.03 -12.75
C VAL A 93 -5.58 4.80 -13.22
N GLU A 94 -6.69 5.04 -13.89
CA GLU A 94 -7.48 3.99 -14.53
C GLU A 94 -6.67 3.31 -15.64
N ASN A 95 -6.81 2.00 -15.78
CA ASN A 95 -6.09 1.17 -16.76
C ASN A 95 -4.56 1.21 -16.67
N THR A 96 -4.00 1.63 -15.52
CA THR A 96 -2.56 1.61 -15.29
C THR A 96 -2.11 0.35 -14.53
N SER A 97 -0.79 0.16 -14.45
CA SER A 97 -0.18 -0.87 -13.61
C SER A 97 0.17 -0.28 -12.23
N ILE A 98 -0.41 -0.86 -11.18
CA ILE A 98 -0.18 -0.41 -9.81
C ILE A 98 0.52 -1.53 -9.04
N THR A 99 1.69 -1.21 -8.46
CA THR A 99 2.40 -2.15 -7.59
C THR A 99 2.38 -1.60 -6.16
N THR A 100 1.88 -2.42 -5.24
CA THR A 100 1.94 -2.18 -3.80
C THR A 100 3.03 -3.05 -3.18
N VAL A 101 3.28 -2.90 -1.88
CA VAL A 101 4.32 -3.69 -1.19
C VAL A 101 4.10 -5.20 -1.31
N GLU A 102 2.85 -5.64 -1.39
CA GLU A 102 2.49 -7.05 -1.59
C GLU A 102 2.96 -7.57 -2.94
N GLY A 103 2.96 -6.72 -3.96
CA GLY A 103 3.38 -7.06 -5.32
C GLY A 103 4.90 -7.03 -5.55
N LEU A 104 5.71 -6.67 -4.55
CA LEU A 104 7.17 -6.77 -4.65
C LEU A 104 7.64 -8.22 -4.51
N ALA A 105 6.96 -9.02 -3.71
CA ALA A 105 7.29 -10.43 -3.51
C ALA A 105 6.82 -11.28 -4.70
N ASN A 106 7.53 -12.38 -4.96
CA ASN A 106 7.13 -13.39 -5.92
C ASN A 106 6.71 -14.67 -5.19
N GLY A 107 5.42 -14.81 -4.93
CA GLY A 107 4.89 -15.88 -4.09
C GLY A 107 5.46 -15.85 -2.69
N ALA A 108 6.10 -16.94 -2.25
CA ALA A 108 6.74 -17.01 -0.93
C ALA A 108 8.12 -16.36 -0.88
N HIS A 109 8.66 -15.89 -2.02
CA HIS A 109 10.00 -15.31 -2.09
C HIS A 109 9.92 -13.79 -1.98
N LEU A 110 10.54 -13.25 -0.93
CA LEU A 110 10.69 -11.82 -0.73
C LEU A 110 11.56 -11.20 -1.83
N ALA A 111 11.23 -9.99 -2.25
CA ALA A 111 12.16 -9.20 -3.06
C ALA A 111 13.42 -8.87 -2.24
N PRO A 112 14.59 -8.66 -2.88
CA PRO A 112 15.84 -8.32 -2.18
C PRO A 112 15.68 -7.20 -1.16
N ILE A 113 14.96 -6.14 -1.52
CA ILE A 113 14.70 -5.00 -0.61
C ILE A 113 13.89 -5.43 0.62
N GLN A 114 12.91 -6.30 0.48
CA GLN A 114 12.11 -6.80 1.60
C GLN A 114 12.96 -7.68 2.52
N ALA A 115 13.78 -8.56 1.94
CA ALA A 115 14.69 -9.43 2.69
C ALA A 115 15.73 -8.60 3.48
N CYS A 116 16.32 -7.58 2.86
CA CYS A 116 17.27 -6.70 3.55
C CYS A 116 16.63 -5.89 4.68
N PHE A 117 15.38 -5.42 4.52
CA PHE A 117 14.67 -4.74 5.61
C PHE A 117 14.41 -5.67 6.81
N ALA A 118 14.20 -6.94 6.59
CA ALA A 118 14.09 -7.94 7.65
C ALA A 118 15.44 -8.22 8.30
N GLU A 119 16.50 -8.40 7.52
CA GLU A 119 17.84 -8.76 8.00
C GLU A 119 18.54 -7.62 8.76
N TYR A 120 18.51 -6.40 8.20
CA TYR A 120 19.21 -5.24 8.80
C TYR A 120 18.35 -4.45 9.79
N GLY A 121 17.11 -4.91 10.06
CA GLY A 121 16.24 -4.25 11.03
C GLY A 121 15.67 -2.92 10.53
N GLY A 122 15.51 -2.73 9.22
CA GLY A 122 14.88 -1.55 8.61
C GLY A 122 13.40 -1.39 8.96
N SER A 123 12.82 -2.38 9.64
CA SER A 123 11.45 -2.38 10.12
C SER A 123 11.39 -2.64 11.63
N GLN A 124 10.67 -1.79 12.37
CA GLN A 124 10.36 -2.00 13.80
C GLN A 124 8.85 -2.16 13.99
N CYS A 125 8.08 -1.07 14.09
CA CYS A 125 6.62 -1.19 14.18
C CYS A 125 5.94 -1.59 12.87
N GLY A 126 6.64 -1.51 11.73
CA GLY A 126 6.18 -1.93 10.41
C GLY A 126 5.24 -0.94 9.70
N PHE A 127 4.76 0.12 10.36
CA PHE A 127 3.73 0.98 9.78
C PHE A 127 4.20 1.78 8.56
N CYS A 128 5.39 2.36 8.60
CA CYS A 128 5.97 3.12 7.50
C CYS A 128 6.68 2.24 6.46
N THR A 129 7.03 1.02 6.83
CA THR A 129 7.85 0.09 6.04
C THR A 129 7.35 -0.08 4.60
N PRO A 130 6.05 -0.28 4.32
CA PRO A 130 5.56 -0.41 2.96
C PRO A 130 5.91 0.77 2.06
N GLY A 131 5.78 1.99 2.57
CA GLY A 131 6.12 3.20 1.81
C GLY A 131 7.61 3.28 1.50
N PHE A 132 8.48 2.96 2.46
CA PHE A 132 9.93 2.91 2.25
C PHE A 132 10.32 1.84 1.22
N LEU A 133 9.74 0.65 1.30
CA LEU A 133 10.02 -0.44 0.36
C LEU A 133 9.69 -0.05 -1.07
N ILE A 134 8.56 0.61 -1.30
CA ILE A 134 8.17 1.09 -2.64
C ILE A 134 9.09 2.21 -3.12
N SER A 135 9.41 3.20 -2.28
CA SER A 135 10.31 4.30 -2.65
C SER A 135 11.72 3.79 -2.96
N ALA A 136 12.24 2.89 -2.12
CA ALA A 136 13.54 2.28 -2.32
C ALA A 136 13.58 1.39 -3.58
N GLN A 137 12.56 0.58 -3.82
CA GLN A 137 12.48 -0.24 -5.03
C GLN A 137 12.41 0.62 -6.29
N ALA A 138 11.69 1.75 -6.25
CA ALA A 138 11.67 2.68 -7.37
C ALA A 138 13.05 3.27 -7.66
N LEU A 139 13.82 3.64 -6.62
CA LEU A 139 15.20 4.06 -6.76
C LEU A 139 16.07 2.98 -7.40
N LEU A 140 16.01 1.74 -6.90
CA LEU A 140 16.81 0.62 -7.38
C LEU A 140 16.45 0.21 -8.82
N ASN A 141 15.22 0.46 -9.26
CA ASN A 141 14.83 0.24 -10.66
C ASN A 141 15.45 1.27 -11.61
N GLU A 142 15.80 2.46 -11.13
CA GLU A 142 16.41 3.54 -11.94
C GLU A 142 17.94 3.58 -11.78
N ASN A 143 18.46 3.21 -10.62
CA ASN A 143 19.89 3.27 -10.28
C ASN A 143 20.26 2.05 -9.42
N ASP A 144 21.06 1.15 -9.97
CA ASP A 144 21.55 -0.06 -9.29
C ASP A 144 22.73 0.21 -8.34
N SER A 145 23.32 1.41 -8.41
CA SER A 145 24.49 1.82 -7.62
C SER A 145 24.25 3.16 -6.92
N PRO A 146 23.17 3.30 -6.11
CA PRO A 146 22.83 4.57 -5.49
C PRO A 146 23.87 4.96 -4.43
N THR A 147 24.21 6.24 -4.42
CA THR A 147 24.98 6.84 -3.32
C THR A 147 24.09 7.05 -2.10
N ASP A 148 24.70 7.30 -0.93
CA ASP A 148 23.95 7.62 0.30
C ASP A 148 23.04 8.84 0.09
N GLN A 149 23.50 9.81 -0.70
CA GLN A 149 22.69 10.98 -1.04
C GLN A 149 21.49 10.62 -1.92
N ASP A 150 21.65 9.72 -2.89
CA ASP A 150 20.54 9.25 -3.73
C ASP A 150 19.51 8.51 -2.88
N ILE A 151 19.97 7.66 -1.97
CA ILE A 151 19.10 6.94 -1.01
C ILE A 151 18.34 7.94 -0.14
N ALA A 152 19.04 8.89 0.47
CA ALA A 152 18.43 9.91 1.32
C ALA A 152 17.38 10.72 0.56
N CYS A 153 17.66 11.14 -0.68
CA CYS A 153 16.71 11.85 -1.54
C CYS A 153 15.49 11.00 -1.91
N ALA A 154 15.69 9.71 -2.18
CA ALA A 154 14.59 8.83 -2.57
C ALA A 154 13.59 8.56 -1.42
N ILE A 155 14.05 8.61 -0.17
CA ILE A 155 13.23 8.34 1.01
C ILE A 155 12.88 9.59 1.82
N ASP A 156 13.24 10.79 1.39
CA ASP A 156 13.02 12.02 2.17
C ASP A 156 11.53 12.31 2.38
N GLY A 157 10.68 11.85 1.46
CA GLY A 157 9.22 11.88 1.55
C GLY A 157 8.58 10.84 2.47
N ASN A 158 9.38 9.98 3.13
CA ASN A 158 8.91 8.89 3.98
C ASN A 158 9.29 9.14 5.44
N LEU A 159 8.31 9.20 6.34
CA LEU A 159 8.53 9.45 7.76
C LEU A 159 8.57 8.14 8.57
N CYS A 160 9.64 7.96 9.35
CA CYS A 160 9.76 6.90 10.33
C CYS A 160 10.00 7.51 11.73
N ARG A 161 9.24 7.04 12.74
CA ARG A 161 9.38 7.49 14.13
C ARG A 161 10.21 6.52 14.99
N CYS A 162 10.54 5.34 14.47
CA CYS A 162 11.11 4.25 15.27
C CYS A 162 12.60 4.03 15.02
N THR A 163 13.04 3.92 13.75
CA THR A 163 14.36 3.39 13.37
C THR A 163 15.49 4.41 13.43
N GLY A 164 15.19 5.71 13.40
CA GLY A 164 16.20 6.75 13.22
C GLY A 164 16.86 6.74 11.85
N TYR A 165 16.27 6.03 10.87
CA TYR A 165 16.67 5.92 9.45
C TYR A 165 17.92 5.10 9.16
N GLN A 166 18.83 4.89 10.10
CA GLN A 166 20.12 4.23 9.85
C GLN A 166 19.94 2.83 9.25
N GLN A 167 19.15 1.96 9.91
CA GLN A 167 18.89 0.61 9.41
C GLN A 167 18.11 0.59 8.09
N ILE A 168 17.27 1.60 7.83
CA ILE A 168 16.58 1.74 6.56
C ILE A 168 17.59 1.99 5.43
N ILE A 169 18.53 2.91 5.63
CA ILE A 169 19.59 3.21 4.66
C ILE A 169 20.47 1.98 4.42
N GLU A 170 20.91 1.32 5.49
CA GLU A 170 21.69 0.07 5.41
C GLU A 170 20.94 -1.04 4.66
N SER A 171 19.64 -1.17 4.88
CA SER A 171 18.78 -2.12 4.16
C SER A 171 18.74 -1.83 2.65
N ILE A 172 18.66 -0.56 2.27
CA ILE A 172 18.64 -0.15 0.85
C ILE A 172 20.00 -0.38 0.21
N GLN A 173 21.11 -0.07 0.92
CA GLN A 173 22.48 -0.35 0.46
C GLN A 173 22.69 -1.86 0.25
N GLY A 174 22.22 -2.70 1.20
CA GLY A 174 22.27 -4.16 1.09
C GLY A 174 21.49 -4.67 -0.13
N ALA A 175 20.30 -4.16 -0.36
CA ALA A 175 19.49 -4.52 -1.53
C ALA A 175 20.15 -4.09 -2.84
N ALA A 176 20.81 -2.91 -2.88
CA ALA A 176 21.59 -2.47 -4.02
C ALA A 176 22.77 -3.41 -4.31
N ALA A 177 23.48 -3.87 -3.29
CA ALA A 177 24.58 -4.83 -3.43
C ALA A 177 24.10 -6.18 -4.01
N ILE A 178 22.92 -6.65 -3.57
CA ILE A 178 22.28 -7.85 -4.15
C ILE A 178 21.92 -7.62 -5.62
N HIS A 179 21.36 -6.46 -5.96
CA HIS A 179 21.00 -6.10 -7.33
C HIS A 179 22.21 -6.14 -8.27
N ARG A 180 23.40 -5.73 -7.78
CA ARG A 180 24.66 -5.79 -8.52
C ARG A 180 25.31 -7.19 -8.55
N GLY A 181 24.73 -8.16 -7.81
CA GLY A 181 25.28 -9.51 -7.68
C GLY A 181 26.54 -9.60 -6.82
N GLU A 182 26.80 -8.63 -5.96
CA GLU A 182 27.95 -8.58 -5.04
C GLU A 182 27.72 -9.44 -3.79
N VAL A 183 26.46 -9.59 -3.40
CA VAL A 183 26.03 -10.34 -2.21
C VAL A 183 24.84 -11.23 -2.58
N GLU A 184 24.78 -12.43 -2.03
CA GLU A 184 23.60 -13.28 -2.16
C GLU A 184 22.46 -12.76 -1.26
N PRO A 185 21.18 -12.88 -1.71
CA PRO A 185 20.05 -12.54 -0.88
C PRO A 185 20.08 -13.31 0.45
N PRO A 186 19.66 -12.69 1.56
CA PRO A 186 19.49 -13.41 2.82
C PRO A 186 18.62 -14.66 2.60
N ALA A 187 19.01 -15.76 3.23
CA ALA A 187 18.18 -16.96 3.20
C ALA A 187 16.79 -16.64 3.74
N PRO A 188 15.72 -17.19 3.14
CA PRO A 188 14.38 -17.01 3.71
C PRO A 188 14.42 -17.44 5.18
N ALA A 189 13.91 -16.58 6.07
CA ALA A 189 13.84 -16.92 7.48
C ALA A 189 13.18 -18.29 7.58
N SER A 190 13.90 -19.28 8.14
CA SER A 190 13.29 -20.56 8.50
C SER A 190 12.13 -20.20 9.40
N ASP A 191 10.92 -20.61 9.04
CA ASP A 191 9.71 -20.32 9.79
C ASP A 191 9.95 -20.67 11.27
N PRO A 192 10.14 -19.69 12.18
CA PRO A 192 10.40 -19.97 13.59
C PRO A 192 9.12 -20.46 14.29
N HIS A 193 7.99 -20.40 13.61
CA HIS A 193 6.73 -20.95 14.04
C HIS A 193 6.20 -21.89 12.97
N PRO A 194 6.55 -23.20 13.03
CA PRO A 194 5.64 -24.17 12.46
C PRO A 194 4.31 -23.94 13.18
N ASP A 195 3.32 -23.56 12.38
CA ASP A 195 1.98 -23.13 12.80
C ASP A 195 1.54 -23.83 14.12
N PRO A 196 1.51 -23.13 15.27
CA PRO A 196 1.11 -23.79 16.52
C PRO A 196 -0.41 -23.81 16.67
N HIS A 197 -1.14 -23.57 15.58
CA HIS A 197 -2.56 -23.88 15.59
C HIS A 197 -2.74 -25.34 15.17
N PRO A 198 -2.70 -26.30 16.12
CA PRO A 198 -3.45 -27.50 15.92
C PRO A 198 -4.88 -27.03 15.64
N GLU A 199 -5.50 -27.64 14.64
CA GLU A 199 -6.88 -27.42 14.23
C GLU A 199 -7.70 -26.91 15.44
N GLY A 200 -8.19 -25.64 15.32
CA GLY A 200 -8.84 -24.98 16.44
C GLY A 200 -9.89 -25.92 17.04
N PRO A 201 -10.18 -25.84 18.32
CA PRO A 201 -11.20 -26.69 18.92
C PRO A 201 -12.43 -26.62 18.04
N GLU A 202 -12.93 -27.80 17.61
CA GLU A 202 -14.19 -27.93 16.85
C GLU A 202 -15.18 -26.96 17.49
N GLU A 203 -15.71 -26.01 16.71
CA GLU A 203 -16.74 -25.12 17.21
C GLU A 203 -17.84 -25.97 17.84
N PRO A 204 -18.20 -25.76 19.11
CA PRO A 204 -19.29 -26.50 19.71
C PRO A 204 -20.54 -26.22 18.88
N ASN A 205 -21.12 -27.28 18.35
CA ASN A 205 -22.34 -27.30 17.55
C ASN A 205 -23.43 -26.48 18.28
N MET A 206 -23.49 -25.19 17.97
CA MET A 206 -24.49 -24.31 18.52
C MET A 206 -25.85 -24.63 17.87
N PRO A 207 -26.89 -24.88 18.65
CA PRO A 207 -28.23 -25.11 18.11
C PRO A 207 -28.72 -23.86 17.35
N PRO A 208 -29.44 -24.01 16.25
CA PRO A 208 -29.97 -22.87 15.48
C PRO A 208 -31.05 -22.17 16.29
N GLY A 209 -30.80 -20.94 16.69
CA GLY A 209 -31.82 -20.08 17.27
C GLY A 209 -31.29 -19.05 18.27
N HIS A 210 -30.91 -17.88 17.73
CA HIS A 210 -31.19 -16.56 18.32
C HIS A 210 -30.71 -15.47 17.37
N ALA A 211 -31.56 -15.21 16.35
CA ALA A 211 -31.53 -13.93 15.65
C ALA A 211 -32.10 -12.87 16.62
N ARG A 212 -31.35 -11.81 16.84
CA ARG A 212 -31.88 -10.52 17.31
C ARG A 212 -31.40 -9.43 16.35
#